data_ff57b6455a96d259d4ee3fa5062f2e9c
#
_entry.id   ff57b6455a96d259d4ee3fa5062f2e9c
#
_cell.length_a   1.000
_cell.length_b   1.000
_cell.length_c   1.000
_cell.angle_alpha   90.00
_cell.angle_beta   90.00
_cell.angle_gamma   90.00
#
_symmetry.space_group_name_H-M   'P 1'
#
loop_
_entity.id
_entity.type
_entity.pdbx_description
1 polymer ?
#
loop_
_entity_poly.entity_id
_entity_poly.type
_entity_poly.pdbx_seq_one_letter_code
_entity_poly.pdbx_strand_id
1 'polypeptide(L)'
;MITNSESGTNIEEIATGVYRINTPVPIGVGQSFSFNQYLVVDDEPLLFHTGQRQLFPWVSDAISRVLPLARLRYLGLSHFEADECGALNQFLAAAPHAVPICSEVAALTSIGDFAERAPRALRDGEELSTGARNFRWYYTPHVPHSWECGLLMETTQRVFFCGDLFTQGGTGSTAVTTADILEPSEAFRRPMDYFAHAPQTKQTLAKLADARPTTLACMHGSAWRGAGDKLLLALAASLAST
;
A
#
# COMPACT_ATOMS: atom_id res chain seq x y z
N MET A 1 9.50 -9.87 -12.80
CA MET A 1 9.37 -9.85 -14.29
C MET A 1 9.07 -8.43 -14.73
N ILE A 2 9.87 -7.86 -15.65
CA ILE A 2 9.58 -6.56 -16.29
C ILE A 2 8.40 -6.75 -17.24
N THR A 3 7.39 -5.90 -17.10
CA THR A 3 6.18 -5.91 -17.93
C THR A 3 6.20 -4.79 -18.97
N ASN A 4 6.90 -3.70 -18.67
CA ASN A 4 7.09 -2.60 -19.60
C ASN A 4 8.55 -2.10 -19.52
N SER A 5 9.28 -2.20 -20.63
CA SER A 5 10.72 -1.83 -20.68
C SER A 5 10.97 -0.32 -20.72
N GLU A 6 10.01 0.47 -21.18
CA GLU A 6 10.11 1.93 -21.24
C GLU A 6 10.01 2.56 -19.86
N SER A 7 8.97 2.16 -19.11
CA SER A 7 8.73 2.67 -17.75
C SER A 7 9.53 1.93 -16.67
N GLY A 8 10.08 0.75 -16.98
CA GLY A 8 10.69 -0.12 -15.99
C GLY A 8 9.68 -0.84 -15.10
N THR A 9 8.37 -0.72 -15.40
CA THR A 9 7.32 -1.39 -14.62
C THR A 9 7.54 -2.89 -14.58
N ASN A 10 7.45 -3.46 -13.39
CA ASN A 10 7.64 -4.88 -13.17
C ASN A 10 6.62 -5.43 -12.16
N ILE A 11 6.42 -6.75 -12.21
CA ILE A 11 5.58 -7.47 -11.26
C ILE A 11 6.35 -8.66 -10.70
N GLU A 12 6.33 -8.80 -9.36
CA GLU A 12 7.03 -9.87 -8.66
C GLU A 12 6.22 -10.36 -7.47
N GLU A 13 6.22 -11.68 -7.28
CA GLU A 13 5.55 -12.30 -6.14
C GLU A 13 6.39 -12.11 -4.88
N ILE A 14 5.81 -11.47 -3.85
CA ILE A 14 6.47 -11.19 -2.57
C ILE A 14 6.07 -12.15 -1.45
N ALA A 15 4.91 -12.78 -1.59
CA ALA A 15 4.41 -13.87 -0.76
C ALA A 15 3.46 -14.68 -1.62
N THR A 16 3.13 -15.92 -1.26
CA THR A 16 2.29 -16.77 -2.09
C THR A 16 0.99 -16.07 -2.51
N GLY A 17 0.80 -15.84 -3.81
CA GLY A 17 -0.36 -15.15 -4.39
C GLY A 17 -0.44 -13.64 -4.06
N VAL A 18 0.61 -13.04 -3.52
CA VAL A 18 0.71 -11.59 -3.29
C VAL A 18 1.81 -11.03 -4.17
N TYR A 19 1.44 -10.18 -5.11
CA TYR A 19 2.33 -9.61 -6.12
C TYR A 19 2.52 -8.12 -5.86
N ARG A 20 3.77 -7.67 -5.90
CA ARG A 20 4.13 -6.26 -5.94
C ARG A 20 4.27 -5.84 -7.40
N ILE A 21 3.52 -4.83 -7.81
CA ILE A 21 3.71 -4.10 -9.06
C ILE A 21 4.52 -2.85 -8.71
N ASN A 22 5.65 -2.66 -9.37
CA ASN A 22 6.53 -1.52 -9.12
C ASN A 22 6.72 -0.72 -10.41
N THR A 23 6.55 0.59 -10.33
CA THR A 23 6.86 1.52 -11.42
C THR A 23 7.84 2.57 -10.92
N PRO A 24 9.11 2.57 -11.38
CA PRO A 24 10.05 3.65 -11.09
C PRO A 24 9.70 4.88 -11.94
N VAL A 25 9.65 6.05 -11.30
CA VAL A 25 9.36 7.33 -11.97
C VAL A 25 10.53 8.28 -11.72
N PRO A 26 11.12 8.88 -12.77
CA PRO A 26 12.14 9.93 -12.62
C PRO A 26 11.53 11.16 -11.93
N ILE A 27 12.20 11.68 -10.88
CA ILE A 27 11.78 12.88 -10.13
C ILE A 27 12.81 14.02 -10.24
N GLY A 28 13.90 13.81 -10.95
CA GLY A 28 14.97 14.78 -11.16
C GLY A 28 16.14 14.15 -11.90
N VAL A 29 17.22 14.90 -12.08
CA VAL A 29 18.42 14.39 -12.77
C VAL A 29 19.08 13.31 -11.91
N GLY A 30 19.07 12.08 -12.42
CA GLY A 30 19.65 10.92 -11.73
C GLY A 30 18.89 10.46 -10.48
N GLN A 31 17.70 11.00 -10.23
CA GLN A 31 16.85 10.63 -9.10
C GLN A 31 15.58 9.94 -9.60
N SER A 32 15.17 8.90 -8.89
CA SER A 32 13.93 8.17 -9.16
C SER A 32 13.19 7.92 -7.85
N PHE A 33 11.88 7.77 -7.96
CA PHE A 33 11.00 7.35 -6.88
C PHE A 33 10.11 6.23 -7.40
N SER A 34 9.84 5.23 -6.61
CA SER A 34 9.06 4.06 -7.05
C SER A 34 7.67 4.06 -6.43
N PHE A 35 6.69 3.65 -7.22
CA PHE A 35 5.30 3.51 -6.79
C PHE A 35 4.90 2.04 -6.86
N ASN A 36 4.42 1.50 -5.75
CA ASN A 36 4.02 0.11 -5.63
C ASN A 36 2.50 -0.03 -5.51
N GLN A 37 1.95 -0.99 -6.23
CA GLN A 37 0.61 -1.51 -6.02
C GLN A 37 0.73 -2.99 -5.69
N TYR A 38 -0.21 -3.52 -4.91
CA TYR A 38 -0.16 -4.91 -4.47
C TYR A 38 -1.41 -5.66 -4.91
N LEU A 39 -1.21 -6.66 -5.77
CA LEU A 39 -2.27 -7.56 -6.21
C LEU A 39 -2.28 -8.80 -5.31
N VAL A 40 -3.43 -9.09 -4.72
CA VAL A 40 -3.67 -10.34 -4.01
C VAL A 40 -4.60 -11.21 -4.83
N VAL A 41 -4.10 -12.38 -5.22
CA VAL A 41 -4.86 -13.38 -5.98
C VAL A 41 -5.59 -14.30 -5.02
N ASP A 42 -6.91 -14.36 -5.17
CA ASP A 42 -7.81 -15.22 -4.42
C ASP A 42 -9.11 -15.42 -5.23
N ASP A 43 -10.13 -16.02 -4.65
CA ASP A 43 -11.46 -16.15 -5.27
C ASP A 43 -12.03 -14.77 -5.62
N GLU A 44 -11.91 -13.80 -4.70
CA GLU A 44 -12.24 -12.38 -4.87
C GLU A 44 -10.97 -11.51 -4.84
N PRO A 45 -10.25 -11.36 -5.98
CA PRO A 45 -8.96 -10.68 -6.00
C PRO A 45 -9.03 -9.22 -5.54
N LEU A 46 -7.99 -8.80 -4.81
CA LEU A 46 -7.84 -7.45 -4.26
C LEU A 46 -6.61 -6.77 -4.86
N LEU A 47 -6.76 -5.51 -5.27
CA LEU A 47 -5.65 -4.60 -5.57
C LEU A 47 -5.56 -3.56 -4.44
N PHE A 48 -4.44 -3.49 -3.74
CA PHE A 48 -4.19 -2.45 -2.74
C PHE A 48 -3.33 -1.34 -3.34
N HIS A 49 -3.85 -0.13 -3.34
CA HIS A 49 -3.46 1.05 -4.10
C HIS A 49 -3.66 0.87 -5.62
N THR A 50 -4.04 1.94 -6.27
CA THR A 50 -4.28 1.95 -7.72
C THR A 50 -3.19 2.68 -8.50
N GLY A 51 -2.36 3.44 -7.79
CA GLY A 51 -1.33 4.25 -8.39
C GLY A 51 -1.85 5.59 -8.94
N GLN A 52 -0.92 6.42 -9.37
CA GLN A 52 -1.24 7.66 -10.08
C GLN A 52 -2.01 7.36 -11.36
N ARG A 53 -2.91 8.25 -11.75
CA ARG A 53 -3.74 8.12 -12.96
C ARG A 53 -2.92 7.82 -14.22
N GLN A 54 -1.78 8.45 -14.37
CA GLN A 54 -0.89 8.25 -15.53
C GLN A 54 -0.21 6.88 -15.56
N LEU A 55 -0.11 6.16 -14.42
CA LEU A 55 0.51 4.84 -14.34
C LEU A 55 -0.48 3.71 -14.70
N PHE A 56 -1.78 4.02 -14.80
CA PHE A 56 -2.82 3.02 -15.08
C PHE A 56 -2.48 2.07 -16.26
N PRO A 57 -2.01 2.54 -17.44
CA PRO A 57 -1.73 1.63 -18.55
C PRO A 57 -0.66 0.58 -18.21
N TRP A 58 0.36 0.97 -17.45
CA TRP A 58 1.47 0.08 -17.09
C TRP A 58 1.10 -0.87 -15.95
N VAL A 59 0.40 -0.36 -14.94
CA VAL A 59 -0.06 -1.16 -13.80
C VAL A 59 -1.12 -2.17 -14.26
N SER A 60 -2.06 -1.76 -15.11
CA SER A 60 -3.10 -2.64 -15.66
C SER A 60 -2.53 -3.74 -16.57
N ASP A 61 -1.52 -3.43 -17.39
CA ASP A 61 -0.80 -4.45 -18.16
C ASP A 61 -0.10 -5.45 -17.24
N ALA A 62 0.60 -4.96 -16.21
CA ALA A 62 1.27 -5.83 -15.24
C ALA A 62 0.30 -6.78 -14.54
N ILE A 63 -0.86 -6.29 -14.06
CA ILE A 63 -1.92 -7.13 -13.47
C ILE A 63 -2.42 -8.16 -14.47
N SER A 64 -2.61 -7.76 -15.73
CA SER A 64 -3.13 -8.63 -16.78
C SER A 64 -2.24 -9.82 -17.12
N ARG A 65 -0.95 -9.78 -16.69
CA ARG A 65 -0.05 -10.94 -16.76
C ARG A 65 -0.36 -12.02 -15.73
N VAL A 66 -1.12 -11.68 -14.69
CA VAL A 66 -1.48 -12.59 -13.59
C VAL A 66 -2.95 -12.98 -13.67
N LEU A 67 -3.85 -12.01 -13.83
CA LEU A 67 -5.29 -12.25 -13.97
C LEU A 67 -5.98 -11.16 -14.79
N PRO A 68 -7.11 -11.46 -15.45
CA PRO A 68 -7.92 -10.45 -16.14
C PRO A 68 -8.42 -9.36 -15.17
N LEU A 69 -8.28 -8.08 -15.52
CA LEU A 69 -8.71 -6.94 -14.69
C LEU A 69 -10.17 -7.05 -14.23
N ALA A 70 -11.04 -7.55 -15.09
CA ALA A 70 -12.48 -7.73 -14.80
C ALA A 70 -12.74 -8.67 -13.60
N ARG A 71 -11.75 -9.47 -13.19
CA ARG A 71 -11.84 -10.33 -12.01
C ARG A 71 -11.62 -9.59 -10.69
N LEU A 72 -11.02 -8.41 -10.69
CA LEU A 72 -10.84 -7.63 -9.46
C LEU A 72 -12.17 -7.41 -8.75
N ARG A 73 -12.19 -7.63 -7.45
CA ARG A 73 -13.38 -7.48 -6.58
C ARG A 73 -13.22 -6.36 -5.58
N TYR A 74 -11.99 -6.08 -5.14
CA TYR A 74 -11.71 -5.01 -4.18
C TYR A 74 -10.56 -4.14 -4.66
N LEU A 75 -10.72 -2.82 -4.46
CA LEU A 75 -9.69 -1.80 -4.67
C LEU A 75 -9.45 -1.12 -3.32
N GLY A 76 -8.40 -1.54 -2.61
CA GLY A 76 -8.06 -1.04 -1.29
C GLY A 76 -7.23 0.23 -1.35
N LEU A 77 -7.47 1.16 -0.43
CA LEU A 77 -6.79 2.45 -0.36
C LEU A 77 -6.43 2.76 1.09
N SER A 78 -5.18 3.17 1.35
CA SER A 78 -4.76 3.57 2.70
C SER A 78 -5.31 4.96 3.05
N HIS A 79 -5.15 5.93 2.16
CA HIS A 79 -5.59 7.31 2.30
C HIS A 79 -5.80 7.96 0.91
N PHE A 80 -6.28 9.19 0.89
CA PHE A 80 -6.63 9.90 -0.33
C PHE A 80 -5.47 10.75 -0.83
N GLU A 81 -4.58 10.12 -1.60
CA GLU A 81 -3.55 10.81 -2.37
C GLU A 81 -3.48 10.26 -3.80
N ALA A 82 -2.85 11.01 -4.70
CA ALA A 82 -2.86 10.68 -6.13
C ALA A 82 -2.14 9.36 -6.45
N ASP A 83 -1.16 8.99 -5.68
CA ASP A 83 -0.38 7.77 -5.87
C ASP A 83 -1.02 6.54 -5.22
N GLU A 84 -1.94 6.70 -4.27
CA GLU A 84 -2.76 5.62 -3.75
C GLU A 84 -4.01 5.38 -4.60
N CYS A 85 -4.70 6.46 -4.97
CA CYS A 85 -6.06 6.35 -5.54
C CYS A 85 -6.28 7.06 -6.88
N GLY A 86 -5.24 7.68 -7.48
CA GLY A 86 -5.40 8.47 -8.71
C GLY A 86 -5.98 7.70 -9.90
N ALA A 87 -5.69 6.40 -10.02
CA ALA A 87 -6.23 5.54 -11.07
C ALA A 87 -7.51 4.78 -10.67
N LEU A 88 -8.12 5.08 -9.51
CA LEU A 88 -9.27 4.35 -8.97
C LEU A 88 -10.40 4.20 -9.99
N ASN A 89 -10.84 5.29 -10.61
CA ASN A 89 -11.97 5.26 -11.55
C ASN A 89 -11.63 4.52 -12.85
N GLN A 90 -10.37 4.54 -13.29
CA GLN A 90 -9.94 3.74 -14.44
C GLN A 90 -9.99 2.23 -14.13
N PHE A 91 -9.59 1.82 -12.92
CA PHE A 91 -9.75 0.44 -12.48
C PHE A 91 -11.22 0.06 -12.27
N LEU A 92 -12.07 0.95 -11.74
CA LEU A 92 -13.51 0.71 -11.62
C LEU A 92 -14.18 0.51 -12.98
N ALA A 93 -13.76 1.25 -14.01
CA ALA A 93 -14.22 1.08 -15.38
C ALA A 93 -13.78 -0.27 -15.97
N ALA A 94 -12.52 -0.70 -15.71
CA ALA A 94 -11.97 -1.96 -16.23
C ALA A 94 -12.45 -3.20 -15.44
N ALA A 95 -12.90 -3.02 -14.21
CA ALA A 95 -13.37 -4.08 -13.31
C ALA A 95 -14.81 -3.78 -12.83
N PRO A 96 -15.84 -4.16 -13.61
CA PRO A 96 -17.22 -3.74 -13.38
C PRO A 96 -17.80 -4.24 -12.04
N HIS A 97 -17.21 -5.26 -11.43
CA HIS A 97 -17.63 -5.82 -10.15
C HIS A 97 -16.76 -5.39 -8.96
N ALA A 98 -15.71 -4.61 -9.20
CA ALA A 98 -14.82 -4.15 -8.13
C ALA A 98 -15.51 -3.09 -7.26
N VAL A 99 -15.21 -3.12 -5.96
CA VAL A 99 -15.71 -2.16 -4.96
C VAL A 99 -14.49 -1.52 -4.28
N PRO A 100 -14.44 -0.17 -4.17
CA PRO A 100 -13.42 0.47 -3.35
C PRO A 100 -13.59 0.08 -1.88
N ILE A 101 -12.50 -0.16 -1.17
CA ILE A 101 -12.49 -0.35 0.27
C ILE A 101 -11.56 0.66 0.94
N CYS A 102 -12.04 1.33 1.97
CA CYS A 102 -11.32 2.38 2.68
C CYS A 102 -11.88 2.57 4.10
N SER A 103 -11.34 3.48 4.89
CA SER A 103 -11.89 3.81 6.19
C SER A 103 -13.28 4.46 6.10
N GLU A 104 -14.05 4.43 7.19
CA GLU A 104 -15.34 5.13 7.27
C GLU A 104 -15.19 6.63 6.99
N VAL A 105 -14.10 7.24 7.47
CA VAL A 105 -13.85 8.67 7.26
C VAL A 105 -13.55 8.96 5.78
N ALA A 106 -12.70 8.15 5.13
CA ALA A 106 -12.43 8.30 3.70
C ALA A 106 -13.70 8.10 2.85
N ALA A 107 -14.55 7.14 3.21
CA ALA A 107 -15.83 6.91 2.54
C ALA A 107 -16.78 8.12 2.63
N LEU A 108 -16.74 8.86 3.74
CA LEU A 108 -17.60 10.03 3.97
C LEU A 108 -17.04 11.31 3.33
N THR A 109 -15.72 11.48 3.28
CA THR A 109 -15.11 12.80 3.03
C THR A 109 -14.39 12.92 1.68
N SER A 110 -13.94 11.81 1.11
CA SER A 110 -13.12 11.84 -0.11
C SER A 110 -13.51 10.76 -1.12
N ILE A 111 -13.37 9.49 -0.77
CA ILE A 111 -13.60 8.39 -1.71
C ILE A 111 -15.08 8.30 -2.13
N GLY A 112 -16.02 8.62 -1.21
CA GLY A 112 -17.45 8.61 -1.53
C GLY A 112 -17.88 9.62 -2.59
N ASP A 113 -17.16 10.74 -2.70
CA ASP A 113 -17.36 11.75 -3.75
C ASP A 113 -16.52 11.44 -5.01
N PHE A 114 -15.27 11.02 -4.80
CA PHE A 114 -14.31 10.82 -5.89
C PHE A 114 -14.60 9.57 -6.73
N ALA A 115 -15.01 8.46 -6.11
CA ALA A 115 -15.17 7.18 -6.79
C ALA A 115 -16.50 7.10 -7.56
N GLU A 116 -16.44 6.65 -8.82
CA GLU A 116 -17.64 6.40 -9.65
C GLU A 116 -18.51 5.24 -9.13
N ARG A 117 -18.08 4.56 -8.09
CA ARG A 117 -18.83 3.50 -7.40
C ARG A 117 -18.68 3.64 -5.89
N ALA A 118 -19.81 3.53 -5.17
CA ALA A 118 -19.84 3.68 -3.72
C ALA A 118 -18.83 2.74 -3.02
N PRO A 119 -18.00 3.25 -2.11
CA PRO A 119 -17.04 2.44 -1.39
C PRO A 119 -17.72 1.61 -0.29
N ARG A 120 -17.13 0.46 0.03
CA ARG A 120 -17.35 -0.25 1.28
C ARG A 120 -16.46 0.36 2.35
N ALA A 121 -17.06 1.00 3.32
CA ALA A 121 -16.36 1.52 4.50
C ALA A 121 -15.98 0.38 5.45
N LEU A 122 -14.76 0.41 5.96
CA LEU A 122 -14.25 -0.56 6.93
C LEU A 122 -13.95 0.13 8.27
N ARG A 123 -14.35 -0.54 9.36
CA ARG A 123 -14.09 -0.11 10.75
C ARG A 123 -12.78 -0.66 11.26
N ASP A 124 -12.24 -0.02 12.30
CA ASP A 124 -11.05 -0.55 12.98
C ASP A 124 -11.29 -1.99 13.48
N GLY A 125 -10.37 -2.89 13.11
CA GLY A 125 -10.46 -4.31 13.43
C GLY A 125 -11.45 -5.12 12.56
N GLU A 126 -12.18 -4.49 11.62
CA GLU A 126 -13.08 -5.20 10.73
C GLU A 126 -12.33 -6.19 9.84
N GLU A 127 -12.93 -7.36 9.65
CA GLU A 127 -12.38 -8.42 8.82
C GLU A 127 -13.08 -8.47 7.46
N LEU A 128 -12.29 -8.72 6.43
CA LEU A 128 -12.74 -8.96 5.06
C LEU A 128 -12.20 -10.32 4.62
N SER A 129 -13.06 -11.23 4.19
CA SER A 129 -12.67 -12.46 3.51
C SER A 129 -12.74 -12.28 2.00
N THR A 130 -11.78 -12.83 1.28
CA THR A 130 -11.73 -12.86 -0.19
C THR A 130 -11.78 -14.28 -0.75
N GLY A 131 -12.08 -15.26 0.08
CA GLY A 131 -12.10 -16.69 -0.21
C GLY A 131 -11.21 -17.45 0.76
N ALA A 132 -10.04 -17.89 0.32
CA ALA A 132 -9.07 -18.56 1.18
C ALA A 132 -8.28 -17.62 2.10
N ARG A 133 -8.36 -16.31 1.87
CA ARG A 133 -7.64 -15.30 2.62
C ARG A 133 -8.56 -14.45 3.45
N ASN A 134 -8.02 -13.99 4.60
CA ASN A 134 -8.68 -13.05 5.49
C ASN A 134 -7.79 -11.83 5.66
N PHE A 135 -8.43 -10.67 5.68
CA PHE A 135 -7.80 -9.39 5.89
C PHE A 135 -8.39 -8.75 7.15
N ARG A 136 -7.58 -7.93 7.83
CA ARG A 136 -8.03 -7.08 8.93
C ARG A 136 -7.67 -5.64 8.62
N TRP A 137 -8.64 -4.74 8.78
CA TRP A 137 -8.46 -3.30 8.65
C TRP A 137 -7.96 -2.70 9.95
N TYR A 138 -6.97 -1.81 9.86
CA TYR A 138 -6.46 -1.04 10.97
C TYR A 138 -6.68 0.44 10.68
N TYR A 139 -7.53 1.11 11.46
CA TYR A 139 -7.68 2.55 11.37
C TYR A 139 -6.49 3.22 12.04
N THR A 140 -5.81 4.08 11.28
CA THR A 140 -4.52 4.70 11.66
C THR A 140 -4.53 6.20 11.37
N PRO A 141 -5.48 6.97 11.98
CA PRO A 141 -5.63 8.39 11.66
C PRO A 141 -4.31 9.12 11.89
N HIS A 142 -3.91 9.92 10.90
CA HIS A 142 -2.65 10.67 10.88
C HIS A 142 -1.36 9.83 10.91
N VAL A 143 -1.42 8.55 10.60
CA VAL A 143 -0.22 7.69 10.62
C VAL A 143 -0.11 6.90 9.30
N PRO A 144 0.92 7.26 8.46
CA PRO A 144 1.91 8.31 8.67
C PRO A 144 1.33 9.73 8.59
N HIS A 145 0.32 9.98 7.76
CA HIS A 145 -0.42 11.24 7.60
C HIS A 145 -1.86 10.96 7.19
N SER A 146 -2.62 12.02 6.88
CA SER A 146 -4.05 11.96 6.51
C SER A 146 -4.97 11.43 7.63
N TRP A 147 -5.96 12.22 7.98
CA TRP A 147 -6.86 11.96 9.10
C TRP A 147 -7.75 10.74 8.90
N GLU A 148 -7.98 10.36 7.64
CA GLU A 148 -8.77 9.18 7.24
C GLU A 148 -7.93 7.93 7.00
N CYS A 149 -6.62 7.97 7.25
CA CYS A 149 -5.70 6.88 6.94
C CYS A 149 -6.09 5.57 7.66
N GLY A 150 -5.98 4.48 6.91
CA GLY A 150 -6.09 3.13 7.43
C GLY A 150 -5.25 2.14 6.62
N LEU A 151 -4.84 1.07 7.25
CA LEU A 151 -3.93 0.09 6.68
C LEU A 151 -4.54 -1.31 6.72
N LEU A 152 -4.14 -2.17 5.81
CA LEU A 152 -4.71 -3.50 5.64
C LEU A 152 -3.67 -4.59 5.93
N MET A 153 -4.07 -5.64 6.62
CA MET A 153 -3.22 -6.81 6.83
C MET A 153 -3.90 -8.07 6.30
N GLU A 154 -3.22 -8.78 5.42
CA GLU A 154 -3.55 -10.17 5.10
C GLU A 154 -3.06 -11.05 6.26
N THR A 155 -4.01 -11.71 6.95
CA THR A 155 -3.75 -12.34 8.25
C THR A 155 -3.21 -13.76 8.16
N THR A 156 -3.42 -14.46 7.03
CA THR A 156 -3.00 -15.85 6.82
C THR A 156 -1.48 -15.97 6.70
N GLN A 157 -0.84 -15.13 5.89
CA GLN A 157 0.61 -15.07 5.71
C GLN A 157 1.26 -13.91 6.46
N ARG A 158 0.45 -13.07 7.11
CA ARG A 158 0.87 -11.88 7.86
C ARG A 158 1.61 -10.86 6.98
N VAL A 159 1.04 -10.58 5.80
CA VAL A 159 1.49 -9.51 4.90
C VAL A 159 0.76 -8.24 5.26
N PHE A 160 1.49 -7.21 5.64
CA PHE A 160 0.95 -5.92 6.04
C PHE A 160 1.18 -4.87 4.95
N PHE A 161 0.10 -4.40 4.35
CA PHE A 161 0.10 -3.31 3.37
C PHE A 161 0.18 -2.01 4.14
N CYS A 162 1.40 -1.52 4.30
CA CYS A 162 1.72 -0.48 5.28
C CYS A 162 1.75 0.95 4.71
N GLY A 163 1.23 1.15 3.47
CA GLY A 163 1.18 2.48 2.85
C GLY A 163 2.57 3.13 2.87
N ASP A 164 2.61 4.40 3.25
CA ASP A 164 3.83 5.20 3.27
C ASP A 164 4.72 4.98 4.49
N LEU A 165 4.37 4.06 5.38
CA LEU A 165 5.31 3.64 6.41
C LEU A 165 6.54 3.01 5.72
N PHE A 166 7.72 3.40 6.18
CA PHE A 166 9.00 2.94 5.63
C PHE A 166 9.22 3.31 4.16
N THR A 167 8.78 4.48 3.73
CA THR A 167 9.04 5.04 2.40
C THR A 167 10.54 5.10 2.12
N GLN A 168 10.96 4.48 1.02
CA GLN A 168 12.35 4.47 0.57
C GLN A 168 12.45 5.14 -0.79
N GLY A 169 13.46 5.98 -0.98
CA GLY A 169 13.79 6.56 -2.28
C GLY A 169 14.35 5.54 -3.28
N GLY A 170 14.57 5.97 -4.51
CA GLY A 170 15.16 5.17 -5.57
C GLY A 170 14.15 4.39 -6.41
N THR A 171 14.64 3.46 -7.23
CA THR A 171 13.81 2.73 -8.21
C THR A 171 13.01 1.57 -7.63
N GLY A 172 13.29 1.17 -6.40
CA GLY A 172 12.65 0.00 -5.80
C GLY A 172 12.92 -1.31 -6.59
N SER A 173 14.08 -1.46 -7.21
CA SER A 173 14.39 -2.59 -8.11
C SER A 173 14.38 -3.95 -7.41
N THR A 174 14.65 -4.00 -6.11
CA THR A 174 14.55 -5.23 -5.31
C THR A 174 13.12 -5.39 -4.81
N ALA A 175 12.44 -6.47 -5.19
CA ALA A 175 11.05 -6.68 -4.81
C ALA A 175 10.87 -6.88 -3.31
N VAL A 176 11.69 -7.74 -2.71
CA VAL A 176 11.70 -8.03 -1.27
C VAL A 176 13.12 -8.01 -0.75
N THR A 177 13.33 -7.35 0.39
CA THR A 177 14.62 -7.33 1.07
C THR A 177 14.48 -7.78 2.53
N THR A 178 15.56 -8.25 3.13
CA THR A 178 15.73 -8.45 4.57
C THR A 178 16.76 -7.49 5.16
N ALA A 179 17.34 -6.62 4.32
CA ALA A 179 18.25 -5.57 4.75
C ALA A 179 17.50 -4.49 5.55
N ASP A 180 18.23 -3.63 6.21
CA ASP A 180 17.63 -2.50 6.92
C ASP A 180 16.89 -1.57 5.95
N ILE A 181 15.63 -1.28 6.25
CA ILE A 181 14.80 -0.27 5.55
C ILE A 181 14.45 0.91 6.46
N LEU A 182 14.75 0.83 7.75
CA LEU A 182 14.45 1.91 8.69
C LEU A 182 15.35 3.12 8.42
N GLU A 183 16.67 2.92 8.36
CA GLU A 183 17.58 4.03 8.13
C GLU A 183 17.39 4.70 6.75
N PRO A 184 17.23 3.97 5.63
CA PRO A 184 16.85 4.59 4.34
C PRO A 184 15.53 5.35 4.40
N SER A 185 14.53 4.85 5.11
CA SER A 185 13.24 5.52 5.29
C SER A 185 13.38 6.79 6.13
N GLU A 186 14.12 6.75 7.22
CA GLU A 186 14.37 7.92 8.08
C GLU A 186 15.20 8.99 7.35
N ALA A 187 16.17 8.58 6.53
CA ALA A 187 16.94 9.49 5.68
C ALA A 187 16.06 10.21 4.66
N PHE A 188 14.99 9.55 4.16
CA PHE A 188 13.99 10.17 3.28
C PHE A 188 13.01 11.04 4.08
N ARG A 189 12.50 10.53 5.21
CA ARG A 189 11.47 11.19 6.02
C ARG A 189 11.93 12.53 6.58
N ARG A 190 13.14 12.58 7.15
CA ARG A 190 13.64 13.79 7.85
C ARG A 190 13.60 15.06 7.00
N PRO A 191 14.10 15.09 5.75
CA PRO A 191 14.02 16.28 4.91
C PRO A 191 12.61 16.55 4.35
N MET A 192 11.77 15.52 4.14
CA MET A 192 10.43 15.65 3.59
C MET A 192 9.38 15.96 4.64
N ASP A 193 9.62 15.55 5.88
CA ASP A 193 8.74 15.75 7.05
C ASP A 193 7.26 15.41 6.79
N TYR A 194 7.02 14.27 6.11
CA TYR A 194 5.67 13.89 5.66
C TYR A 194 4.78 13.24 6.73
N PHE A 195 5.31 12.95 7.93
CA PHE A 195 4.48 12.47 9.05
C PHE A 195 3.66 13.60 9.67
N ALA A 196 2.42 13.29 10.05
CA ALA A 196 1.50 14.29 10.63
C ALA A 196 1.82 14.72 12.07
N HIS A 197 2.87 14.19 12.72
CA HIS A 197 3.26 14.47 14.11
C HIS A 197 2.11 14.36 15.13
N ALA A 198 1.21 13.40 14.89
CA ALA A 198 0.03 13.23 15.73
C ALA A 198 0.39 12.62 17.11
N PRO A 199 -0.23 13.07 18.19
CA PRO A 199 0.08 12.57 19.55
C PRO A 199 -0.09 11.06 19.71
N GLN A 200 -1.00 10.45 18.96
CA GLN A 200 -1.29 9.01 19.00
C GLN A 200 -0.34 8.14 18.15
N THR A 201 0.61 8.73 17.40
CA THR A 201 1.47 8.00 16.45
C THR A 201 2.15 6.79 17.10
N LYS A 202 2.76 6.97 18.29
CA LYS A 202 3.40 5.87 19.03
C LYS A 202 2.44 4.76 19.40
N GLN A 203 1.24 5.10 19.87
CA GLN A 203 0.21 4.12 20.24
C GLN A 203 -0.30 3.36 19.01
N THR A 204 -0.49 4.06 17.90
CA THR A 204 -0.91 3.46 16.63
C THR A 204 0.13 2.48 16.12
N LEU A 205 1.41 2.86 16.10
CA LEU A 205 2.49 1.95 15.67
C LEU A 205 2.62 0.73 16.60
N ALA A 206 2.41 0.89 17.90
CA ALA A 206 2.38 -0.24 18.84
C ALA A 206 1.20 -1.19 18.54
N LYS A 207 0.00 -0.65 18.29
CA LYS A 207 -1.17 -1.45 17.84
C LYS A 207 -0.86 -2.26 16.57
N LEU A 208 -0.17 -1.66 15.60
CA LEU A 208 0.24 -2.34 14.38
C LEU A 208 1.30 -3.43 14.64
N ALA A 209 2.22 -3.18 15.57
CA ALA A 209 3.24 -4.15 15.97
C ALA A 209 2.62 -5.39 16.64
N ASP A 210 1.52 -5.23 17.40
CA ASP A 210 0.79 -6.34 18.04
C ASP A 210 0.24 -7.36 17.01
N ALA A 211 0.01 -6.92 15.76
CA ALA A 211 -0.37 -7.81 14.66
C ALA A 211 0.76 -8.75 14.18
N ARG A 212 2.02 -8.50 14.59
CA ARG A 212 3.22 -9.28 14.27
C ARG A 212 3.38 -9.59 12.79
N PRO A 213 3.37 -8.58 11.90
CA PRO A 213 3.57 -8.82 10.48
C PRO A 213 4.94 -9.46 10.21
N THR A 214 5.00 -10.31 9.19
CA THR A 214 6.27 -10.94 8.75
C THR A 214 6.73 -10.40 7.40
N THR A 215 5.84 -9.74 6.67
CA THR A 215 6.16 -9.03 5.43
C THR A 215 5.51 -7.65 5.50
N LEU A 216 6.29 -6.60 5.25
CA LEU A 216 5.84 -5.23 5.13
C LEU A 216 5.82 -4.85 3.64
N ALA A 217 4.63 -4.59 3.12
CA ALA A 217 4.38 -4.21 1.74
C ALA A 217 4.32 -2.67 1.65
N CYS A 218 5.50 -2.04 1.49
CA CYS A 218 5.66 -0.59 1.49
C CYS A 218 5.19 0.02 0.15
N MET A 219 4.56 1.20 0.20
CA MET A 219 4.13 1.92 -1.01
C MET A 219 5.32 2.35 -1.87
N HIS A 220 6.47 2.67 -1.27
CA HIS A 220 7.65 3.14 -1.96
C HIS A 220 8.88 2.33 -1.57
N GLY A 221 9.68 1.91 -2.56
CA GLY A 221 10.87 1.11 -2.36
C GLY A 221 10.58 -0.40 -2.34
N SER A 222 11.40 -1.14 -1.63
CA SER A 222 11.28 -2.60 -1.49
C SER A 222 10.24 -2.98 -0.45
N ALA A 223 9.51 -4.08 -0.68
CA ALA A 223 8.86 -4.78 0.43
C ALA A 223 9.93 -5.38 1.36
N TRP A 224 9.60 -5.57 2.62
CA TRP A 224 10.56 -6.07 3.61
C TRP A 224 10.05 -7.33 4.31
N ARG A 225 10.96 -8.25 4.63
CA ARG A 225 10.63 -9.49 5.33
C ARG A 225 11.46 -9.66 6.60
N GLY A 226 10.76 -9.91 7.71
CA GLY A 226 11.40 -10.13 9.01
C GLY A 226 10.43 -10.01 10.18
N ALA A 227 10.93 -9.66 11.36
CA ALA A 227 10.13 -9.38 12.54
C ALA A 227 9.55 -7.95 12.47
N GLY A 228 8.40 -7.80 11.78
CA GLY A 228 7.79 -6.51 11.51
C GLY A 228 7.32 -5.78 12.77
N ASP A 229 6.94 -6.52 13.82
CA ASP A 229 6.68 -5.98 15.15
C ASP A 229 7.85 -5.15 15.68
N LYS A 230 9.06 -5.69 15.59
CA LYS A 230 10.27 -5.02 16.05
C LYS A 230 10.59 -3.77 15.21
N LEU A 231 10.39 -3.87 13.88
CA LEU A 231 10.66 -2.74 13.00
C LEU A 231 9.65 -1.60 13.20
N LEU A 232 8.37 -1.89 13.41
CA LEU A 232 7.34 -0.90 13.75
C LEU A 232 7.63 -0.21 15.09
N LEU A 233 8.08 -0.96 16.10
CA LEU A 233 8.47 -0.37 17.38
C LEU A 233 9.76 0.48 17.27
N ALA A 234 10.70 0.08 16.40
CA ALA A 234 11.90 0.88 16.13
C ALA A 234 11.55 2.19 15.43
N LEU A 235 10.60 2.18 14.46
CA LEU A 235 10.07 3.40 13.85
C LEU A 235 9.42 4.31 14.89
N ALA A 236 8.59 3.75 15.78
CA ALA A 236 7.96 4.51 16.87
C ALA A 236 8.99 5.17 17.81
N ALA A 237 10.12 4.50 18.06
CA ALA A 237 11.20 5.04 18.87
C ALA A 237 11.96 6.17 18.13
N SER A 238 12.21 6.02 16.83
CA SER A 238 12.85 7.06 16.00
C SER A 238 12.01 8.34 15.95
N LEU A 239 10.69 8.20 15.72
CA LEU A 239 9.76 9.34 15.70
C LEU A 239 9.63 10.07 17.03
N ALA A 240 9.87 9.42 18.16
CA ALA A 240 9.82 10.03 19.48
C ALA A 240 11.10 10.82 19.81
N SER A 241 12.15 10.68 19.01
CA SER A 241 13.46 11.32 19.22
C SER A 241 13.67 12.56 18.37
N THR A 242 12.69 12.89 17.54
CA THR A 242 12.63 14.08 16.67
C THR A 242 11.56 15.03 17.15
#